data_b80b2bdbb30b40c9558eca27d6670f06
#
_entry.id   b80b2bdbb30b40c9558eca27d6670f06
#
_cell.length_a   1.000
_cell.length_b   1.000
_cell.length_c   1.000
_cell.angle_alpha   90.00
_cell.angle_beta   90.00
_cell.angle_gamma   90.00
#
_symmetry.space_group_name_H-M   'P 1'
#
loop_
_entity.id
_entity.type
_entity.pdbx_description
1 polymer ?
#
loop_
_entity_poly.entity_id
_entity_poly.type
_entity_poly.pdbx_seq_one_letter_code
_entity_poly.pdbx_strand_id
1 'polypeptide(L)'
;MVALRTQITTVGIDAELHAPLPHGVLNIVATKEEQQSPSALPSIDTCWDRVLFSAKESVYKAWFQIAGSWLGFDDAIVRIDPQRRRFTADLVVATPTIFGRSMTEFEGRFLISDGLILTAVSIGV
;
A
#
# COMPACT_ATOMS: atom_id res chain seq x y z
N MET A 1 -2.56 8.69 18.98
CA MET A 1 -2.93 7.30 19.31
C MET A 1 -1.72 6.60 19.91
N VAL A 2 -1.93 5.91 21.00
CA VAL A 2 -0.87 5.13 21.63
C VAL A 2 -1.06 3.67 21.24
N ALA A 3 -0.03 3.08 20.64
CA ALA A 3 -0.02 1.67 20.29
C ALA A 3 0.90 0.93 21.25
N LEU A 4 0.50 -0.27 21.64
CA LEU A 4 1.35 -1.13 22.46
C LEU A 4 2.51 -1.64 21.62
N ARG A 5 3.71 -1.63 22.17
CA ARG A 5 4.92 -2.10 21.48
C ARG A 5 4.81 -3.54 21.00
N THR A 6 4.04 -4.35 21.73
CA THR A 6 3.84 -5.76 21.38
C THR A 6 2.85 -5.95 20.23
N GLN A 7 2.12 -4.91 19.85
CA GLN A 7 1.07 -5.00 18.83
C GLN A 7 1.45 -4.35 17.52
N ILE A 8 2.27 -3.28 17.54
CA ILE A 8 2.65 -2.57 16.32
C ILE A 8 4.16 -2.41 16.28
N THR A 9 4.77 -2.91 15.20
CA THR A 9 6.20 -2.81 14.96
C THR A 9 6.55 -1.52 14.23
N THR A 10 5.77 -1.18 13.20
CA THR A 10 6.02 0.03 12.40
C THR A 10 4.76 0.46 11.67
N VAL A 11 4.77 1.71 11.23
CA VAL A 11 3.68 2.31 10.45
C VAL A 11 4.28 3.03 9.26
N GLY A 12 3.65 2.88 8.09
CA GLY A 12 3.96 3.67 6.90
C GLY A 12 2.75 4.52 6.54
N ILE A 13 2.98 5.77 6.21
CA ILE A 13 1.92 6.72 5.86
C ILE A 13 2.31 7.45 4.58
N ASP A 14 1.34 7.67 3.70
CA ASP A 14 1.54 8.46 2.49
C ASP A 14 0.34 9.37 2.25
N ALA A 15 0.59 10.51 1.65
CA ALA A 15 -0.44 11.45 1.25
C ALA A 15 -0.19 11.90 -0.18
N GLU A 16 -1.24 11.87 -1.02
CA GLU A 16 -1.16 12.23 -2.43
C GLU A 16 -2.33 13.14 -2.80
N LEU A 17 -2.15 13.93 -3.84
CA LEU A 17 -3.27 14.64 -4.44
C LEU A 17 -4.22 13.63 -5.07
N HIS A 18 -5.53 13.85 -4.90
CA HIS A 18 -6.54 13.02 -5.55
C HIS A 18 -6.65 13.44 -7.02
N ALA A 19 -5.72 12.97 -7.82
CA ALA A 19 -5.61 13.26 -9.24
C ALA A 19 -5.00 12.06 -9.96
N PRO A 20 -5.26 11.89 -11.26
CA PRO A 20 -4.67 10.80 -12.02
C PRO A 20 -3.14 10.85 -11.98
N LEU A 21 -2.50 9.69 -12.06
CA LEU A 21 -1.06 9.62 -12.22
C LEU A 21 -0.65 10.22 -13.56
N PRO A 22 0.54 10.82 -13.65
CA PRO A 22 1.08 11.25 -14.93
C PRO A 22 1.13 10.11 -15.94
N HIS A 23 1.04 10.44 -17.23
CA HIS A 23 1.07 9.44 -18.30
C HIS A 23 2.28 8.52 -18.17
N GLY A 24 2.04 7.22 -18.28
CA GLY A 24 3.09 6.20 -18.23
C GLY A 24 3.50 5.77 -16.84
N VAL A 25 3.14 6.50 -15.78
CA VAL A 25 3.55 6.16 -14.43
C VAL A 25 2.90 4.87 -13.94
N LEU A 26 1.64 4.65 -14.27
CA LEU A 26 0.94 3.43 -13.87
C LEU A 26 1.65 2.17 -14.37
N ASN A 27 2.18 2.20 -15.59
CA ASN A 27 2.90 1.06 -16.16
C ASN A 27 4.20 0.75 -15.42
N ILE A 28 4.78 1.74 -14.75
CA ILE A 28 6.00 1.57 -13.95
C ILE A 28 5.66 1.06 -12.56
N VAL A 29 4.59 1.58 -11.97
CA VAL A 29 4.24 1.34 -10.57
C VAL A 29 3.45 0.04 -10.39
N ALA A 30 2.54 -0.26 -11.30
CA ALA A 30 1.60 -1.36 -11.16
C ALA A 30 2.10 -2.63 -11.86
N THR A 31 1.92 -3.77 -11.19
CA THR A 31 2.12 -5.08 -11.83
C THR A 31 0.99 -5.35 -12.81
N LYS A 32 1.16 -6.38 -13.64
CA LYS A 32 0.09 -6.78 -14.57
C LYS A 32 -1.19 -7.16 -13.82
N GLU A 33 -1.05 -7.83 -12.70
CA GLU A 33 -2.20 -8.20 -11.86
C GLU A 33 -2.93 -6.98 -11.32
N GLU A 34 -2.18 -5.99 -10.85
CA GLU A 34 -2.76 -4.76 -10.34
C GLU A 34 -3.44 -3.95 -11.43
N GLN A 35 -2.91 -3.95 -12.64
CA GLN A 35 -3.51 -3.24 -13.76
C GLN A 35 -4.83 -3.85 -14.22
N GLN A 36 -5.03 -5.14 -13.98
CA GLN A 36 -6.29 -5.81 -14.29
C GLN A 36 -7.36 -5.52 -13.24
N SER A 37 -6.96 -5.24 -12.00
CA SER A 37 -7.88 -4.95 -10.91
C SER A 37 -8.74 -3.71 -11.12
N PRO A 38 -8.24 -2.60 -11.66
CA PRO A 38 -9.04 -1.38 -11.81
C PRO A 38 -10.35 -1.58 -12.56
N SER A 39 -10.43 -2.54 -13.47
CA SER A 39 -11.66 -2.80 -14.20
C SER A 39 -12.77 -3.34 -13.30
N ALA A 40 -12.43 -3.90 -12.15
CA ALA A 40 -13.39 -4.41 -11.17
C ALA A 40 -13.72 -3.39 -10.08
N LEU A 41 -13.04 -2.25 -10.04
CA LEU A 41 -13.27 -1.23 -9.02
C LEU A 41 -14.44 -0.34 -9.43
N PRO A 42 -15.34 -0.02 -8.50
CA PRO A 42 -16.47 0.85 -8.78
C PRO A 42 -16.03 2.30 -8.86
N SER A 43 -16.83 3.12 -9.48
CA SER A 43 -16.70 4.57 -9.46
C SER A 43 -15.66 5.14 -10.42
N ILE A 44 -16.20 5.98 -11.28
CA ILE A 44 -15.41 6.78 -12.20
C ILE A 44 -14.84 8.04 -11.54
N ASP A 45 -15.28 8.36 -10.31
CA ASP A 45 -14.89 9.58 -9.61
C ASP A 45 -13.63 9.42 -8.77
N THR A 46 -13.15 8.18 -8.65
CA THR A 46 -11.98 7.90 -7.83
C THR A 46 -10.78 7.57 -8.71
N CYS A 47 -9.67 8.23 -8.45
CA CYS A 47 -8.41 7.96 -9.16
C CYS A 47 -7.73 6.76 -8.52
N TRP A 48 -8.16 5.56 -8.90
CA TRP A 48 -7.66 4.31 -8.33
C TRP A 48 -6.18 4.08 -8.59
N ASP A 49 -5.66 4.60 -9.71
CA ASP A 49 -4.25 4.55 -10.01
C ASP A 49 -3.43 5.29 -8.94
N ARG A 50 -3.91 6.46 -8.50
CA ARG A 50 -3.25 7.23 -7.45
C ARG A 50 -3.40 6.55 -6.09
N VAL A 51 -4.55 5.95 -5.81
CA VAL A 51 -4.76 5.16 -4.58
C VAL A 51 -3.76 4.02 -4.53
N LEU A 52 -3.58 3.29 -5.64
CA LEU A 52 -2.60 2.22 -5.72
C LEU A 52 -1.20 2.73 -5.46
N PHE A 53 -0.82 3.83 -6.07
CA PHE A 53 0.50 4.43 -5.89
C PHE A 53 0.72 4.78 -4.41
N SER A 54 -0.24 5.47 -3.80
CA SER A 54 -0.14 5.86 -2.39
C SER A 54 -0.05 4.64 -1.46
N ALA A 55 -0.84 3.60 -1.73
CA ALA A 55 -0.78 2.36 -0.96
C ALA A 55 0.61 1.73 -1.03
N LYS A 56 1.20 1.66 -2.22
CA LYS A 56 2.55 1.13 -2.39
C LYS A 56 3.59 1.97 -1.65
N GLU A 57 3.47 3.29 -1.72
CA GLU A 57 4.38 4.18 -1.01
C GLU A 57 4.32 3.96 0.51
N SER A 58 3.14 3.80 1.07
CA SER A 58 3.00 3.54 2.51
C SER A 58 3.61 2.19 2.91
N VAL A 59 3.44 1.17 2.06
CA VAL A 59 4.05 -0.16 2.28
C VAL A 59 5.57 -0.05 2.25
N TYR A 60 6.13 0.66 1.27
CA TYR A 60 7.57 0.81 1.13
C TYR A 60 8.18 1.55 2.33
N LYS A 61 7.52 2.58 2.82
CA LYS A 61 7.98 3.31 3.99
C LYS A 61 7.99 2.43 5.24
N ALA A 62 6.95 1.61 5.43
CA ALA A 62 6.90 0.68 6.53
C ALA A 62 7.97 -0.40 6.41
N TRP A 63 8.15 -0.95 5.22
CA TRP A 63 9.16 -1.98 4.95
C TRP A 63 10.57 -1.47 5.21
N PHE A 64 10.87 -0.25 4.74
CA PHE A 64 12.21 0.32 4.89
C PHE A 64 12.60 0.44 6.37
N GLN A 65 11.67 0.79 7.24
CA GLN A 65 11.94 0.92 8.67
C GLN A 65 12.34 -0.42 9.30
N ILE A 66 11.88 -1.53 8.74
CA ILE A 66 12.15 -2.86 9.26
C ILE A 66 13.38 -3.48 8.59
N ALA A 67 13.40 -3.45 7.27
CA ALA A 67 14.39 -4.19 6.47
C ALA A 67 15.64 -3.37 6.15
N GLY A 68 15.56 -2.04 6.22
CA GLY A 68 16.66 -1.17 5.86
C GLY A 68 16.96 -1.12 4.37
N SER A 69 16.08 -1.69 3.53
CA SER A 69 16.23 -1.70 2.09
C SER A 69 14.91 -1.38 1.42
N TRP A 70 14.96 -0.85 0.19
CA TRP A 70 13.76 -0.48 -0.55
C TRP A 70 13.20 -1.69 -1.32
N LEU A 71 11.88 -1.72 -1.44
CA LEU A 71 11.20 -2.62 -2.36
C LEU A 71 11.10 -1.96 -3.73
N GLY A 72 11.19 -2.77 -4.79
CA GLY A 72 10.81 -2.30 -6.11
C GLY A 72 9.29 -2.33 -6.28
N PHE A 73 8.79 -1.65 -7.30
CA PHE A 73 7.34 -1.60 -7.53
C PHE A 73 6.73 -2.96 -7.84
N ASP A 74 7.54 -3.89 -8.37
CA ASP A 74 7.09 -5.25 -8.67
C ASP A 74 7.17 -6.19 -7.47
N ASP A 75 7.71 -5.73 -6.36
CA ASP A 75 7.96 -6.58 -5.19
C ASP A 75 6.76 -6.68 -4.25
N ALA A 76 5.71 -5.92 -4.51
CA ALA A 76 4.48 -5.97 -3.74
C ALA A 76 3.28 -5.90 -4.67
N ILE A 77 2.27 -6.72 -4.40
CA ILE A 77 1.00 -6.70 -5.13
C ILE A 77 -0.06 -6.19 -4.17
N VAL A 78 -0.69 -5.07 -4.54
CA VAL A 78 -1.71 -4.43 -3.73
C VAL A 78 -3.09 -4.81 -4.25
N ARG A 79 -3.97 -5.19 -3.33
CA ARG A 79 -5.39 -5.45 -3.62
C ARG A 79 -6.22 -4.46 -2.82
N ILE A 80 -7.10 -3.75 -3.51
CA ILE A 80 -7.91 -2.68 -2.91
C ILE A 80 -9.32 -3.19 -2.67
N ASP A 81 -9.84 -2.98 -1.44
CA ASP A 81 -11.23 -3.20 -1.10
C ASP A 81 -11.89 -1.83 -0.98
N PRO A 82 -12.59 -1.38 -2.02
CA PRO A 82 -13.14 -0.02 -2.05
C PRO A 82 -14.27 0.19 -1.05
N GLN A 83 -15.02 -0.85 -0.73
CA GLN A 83 -16.18 -0.73 0.17
C GLN A 83 -15.74 -0.51 1.62
N ARG A 84 -14.68 -1.20 2.03
CA ARG A 84 -14.15 -1.11 3.39
C ARG A 84 -13.05 -0.07 3.52
N ARG A 85 -12.63 0.53 2.41
CA ARG A 85 -11.53 1.49 2.36
C ARG A 85 -10.25 0.91 2.94
N ARG A 86 -9.97 -0.33 2.57
CA ARG A 86 -8.80 -1.08 3.00
C ARG A 86 -8.03 -1.60 1.80
N PHE A 87 -6.79 -1.95 2.04
CA PHE A 87 -6.00 -2.66 1.03
C PHE A 87 -5.11 -3.68 1.73
N THR A 88 -4.71 -4.68 0.97
CA THR A 88 -3.70 -5.65 1.39
C THR A 88 -2.54 -5.58 0.41
N ALA A 89 -1.35 -5.85 0.90
CA ALA A 89 -0.16 -5.90 0.06
C ALA A 89 0.57 -7.20 0.33
N ASP A 90 0.71 -8.02 -0.71
CA ASP A 90 1.46 -9.28 -0.64
C ASP A 90 2.87 -9.04 -1.17
N LEU A 91 3.87 -9.39 -0.37
CA LEU A 91 5.25 -9.33 -0.82
C LEU A 91 5.59 -10.57 -1.64
N VAL A 92 6.18 -10.34 -2.81
CA VAL A 92 6.57 -11.42 -3.73
C VAL A 92 8.07 -11.69 -3.70
N VAL A 93 8.78 -11.12 -2.73
CA VAL A 93 10.20 -11.35 -2.51
C VAL A 93 10.41 -12.13 -1.24
N ALA A 94 11.63 -12.69 -1.06
CA ALA A 94 11.97 -13.34 0.20
C ALA A 94 11.94 -12.30 1.31
N THR A 95 11.14 -12.54 2.34
CA THR A 95 10.94 -11.58 3.42
C THR A 95 11.76 -11.96 4.64
N PRO A 96 12.24 -10.95 5.40
CA PRO A 96 12.88 -11.25 6.68
C PRO A 96 11.87 -11.79 7.67
N THR A 97 12.37 -12.50 8.65
CA THR A 97 11.57 -12.95 9.78
C THR A 97 11.58 -11.89 10.86
N ILE A 98 10.40 -11.50 11.35
CA ILE A 98 10.27 -10.54 12.43
C ILE A 98 9.64 -11.25 13.62
N PHE A 99 10.32 -11.24 14.76
CA PHE A 99 9.87 -11.93 15.98
C PHE A 99 9.50 -13.40 15.70
N GLY A 100 10.31 -14.08 14.88
CA GLY A 100 10.09 -15.49 14.55
C GLY A 100 9.01 -15.73 13.51
N ARG A 101 8.49 -14.70 12.85
CA ARG A 101 7.45 -14.81 11.82
C ARG A 101 7.91 -14.24 10.50
N SER A 102 7.56 -14.91 9.41
CA SER A 102 7.74 -14.35 8.08
C SER A 102 6.71 -13.25 7.85
N MET A 103 7.14 -12.15 7.24
CA MET A 103 6.26 -11.04 6.94
C MET A 103 5.98 -11.02 5.45
N THR A 104 4.84 -11.59 5.04
CA THR A 104 4.48 -11.74 3.64
C THR A 104 3.29 -10.88 3.24
N GLU A 105 2.47 -10.46 4.19
CA GLU A 105 1.28 -9.68 3.90
C GLU A 105 1.18 -8.49 4.85
N PHE A 106 0.83 -7.33 4.28
CA PHE A 106 0.54 -6.11 5.04
C PHE A 106 -0.90 -5.71 4.81
N GLU A 107 -1.52 -5.15 5.84
CA GLU A 107 -2.86 -4.58 5.74
C GLU A 107 -2.80 -3.08 5.94
N GLY A 108 -3.59 -2.35 5.17
CA GLY A 108 -3.63 -0.91 5.26
C GLY A 108 -5.04 -0.36 5.07
N ARG A 109 -5.13 0.94 5.24
CA ARG A 109 -6.37 1.69 5.07
C ARG A 109 -6.12 2.91 4.22
N PHE A 110 -7.15 3.36 3.51
CA PHE A 110 -7.08 4.60 2.78
C PHE A 110 -8.30 5.46 3.04
N LEU A 111 -8.11 6.76 2.88
CA LEU A 111 -9.16 7.76 3.00
C LEU A 111 -8.99 8.76 1.87
N ILE A 112 -10.10 9.16 1.26
CA ILE A 112 -10.12 10.22 0.27
C ILE A 112 -10.96 11.35 0.83
N SER A 113 -10.36 12.51 1.02
CA SER A 113 -11.03 13.67 1.62
C SER A 113 -10.34 14.94 1.19
N ASP A 114 -11.14 15.96 0.87
CA ASP A 114 -10.65 17.31 0.58
C ASP A 114 -9.59 17.36 -0.53
N GLY A 115 -9.77 16.53 -1.55
CA GLY A 115 -8.84 16.48 -2.67
C GLY A 115 -7.53 15.76 -2.38
N LEU A 116 -7.47 15.01 -1.29
CA LEU A 116 -6.29 14.25 -0.90
C LEU A 116 -6.62 12.77 -0.75
N ILE A 117 -5.64 11.95 -1.05
CA ILE A 117 -5.65 10.52 -0.76
C ILE A 117 -4.65 10.30 0.37
N LEU A 118 -5.10 9.69 1.43
CA LEU A 118 -4.26 9.32 2.57
C LEU A 118 -4.25 7.81 2.71
N THR A 119 -3.06 7.23 2.84
CA THR A 119 -2.93 5.79 3.09
C THR A 119 -2.08 5.57 4.33
N ALA A 120 -2.36 4.47 5.01
CA ALA A 120 -1.58 4.06 6.17
C ALA A 120 -1.55 2.54 6.23
N VAL A 121 -0.39 1.99 6.52
CA VAL A 121 -0.21 0.57 6.76
C VAL A 121 0.47 0.40 8.10
N SER A 122 0.05 -0.61 8.84
CA SER A 122 0.71 -0.98 10.09
C SER A 122 1.13 -2.44 10.01
N ILE A 123 2.28 -2.72 10.58
CA ILE A 123 2.80 -4.07 10.66
C ILE A 123 2.78 -4.47 12.11
N GLY A 124 1.90 -5.40 12.45
CA GLY A 124 1.72 -5.89 13.80
C GLY A 124 2.51 -7.15 14.08
N VAL A 125 2.62 -7.42 15.33
CA VAL A 125 3.24 -8.65 15.81
C VAL A 125 2.18 -9.65 16.21
#